data_6e5d931970a2cd9c8604468a0f109f3e
#
_entry.id   6e5d931970a2cd9c8604468a0f109f3e
#
_cell.length_a   1.000
_cell.length_b   1.000
_cell.length_c   1.000
_cell.angle_alpha   90.00
_cell.angle_beta   90.00
_cell.angle_gamma   90.00
#
_symmetry.space_group_name_H-M   'P 1'
#
loop_
_entity.id
_entity.type
_entity.pdbx_description
1 polymer ?
#
loop_
_entity_poly.entity_id
_entity_poly.type
_entity_poly.pdbx_seq_one_letter_code
_entity_poly.pdbx_strand_id
1 'polypeptide(L)'
;VLHFQEPSSVPGATFEVQGILNVRGEVLTVISARRLMNLPEYDLIEASKIISIETCNGVCGIVVDSVEAIVNFEPSNIELPPNYDVDNIIQGTINHGGQLLIVANFLPHCEQVAGQM
;
A
#
# COMPACT_ATOMS: atom_id res chain seq x y z
N VAL A 1 -8.76 -8.20 0.34
CA VAL A 1 -8.09 -8.08 -0.96
C VAL A 1 -9.14 -8.05 -2.06
N LEU A 2 -9.07 -7.05 -2.92
CA LEU A 2 -10.01 -6.86 -4.02
C LEU A 2 -9.29 -7.06 -5.35
N HIS A 3 -10.05 -7.51 -6.37
CA HIS A 3 -9.55 -7.47 -7.74
C HIS A 3 -9.33 -6.03 -8.17
N PHE A 4 -8.35 -5.80 -9.04
CA PHE A 4 -8.08 -4.47 -9.52
C PHE A 4 -9.28 -3.92 -10.32
N GLN A 5 -9.65 -2.68 -10.00
CA GLN A 5 -10.59 -1.88 -10.77
C GLN A 5 -9.93 -0.52 -10.99
N GLU A 6 -10.16 0.08 -12.14
CA GLU A 6 -9.57 1.39 -12.42
C GLU A 6 -10.26 2.47 -11.61
N PRO A 7 -9.51 3.20 -10.75
CA PRO A 7 -10.10 4.27 -9.95
C PRO A 7 -10.44 5.49 -10.81
N SER A 8 -11.41 6.24 -10.35
CA SER A 8 -11.73 7.55 -10.94
C SER A 8 -10.75 8.59 -10.42
N SER A 9 -10.11 9.32 -11.33
CA SER A 9 -9.14 10.36 -10.96
C SER A 9 -9.77 11.47 -10.14
N VAL A 10 -9.02 11.97 -9.15
CA VAL A 10 -9.42 13.11 -8.33
C VAL A 10 -8.52 14.28 -8.67
N PRO A 11 -9.02 15.36 -9.28
CA PRO A 11 -8.21 16.53 -9.59
C PRO A 11 -7.64 17.15 -8.30
N GLY A 12 -6.36 17.52 -8.34
CA GLY A 12 -5.70 18.17 -7.20
C GLY A 12 -5.24 17.22 -6.11
N ALA A 13 -5.45 15.91 -6.26
CA ALA A 13 -4.95 14.94 -5.29
C ALA A 13 -3.42 14.84 -5.35
N THR A 14 -2.81 14.39 -4.24
CA THR A 14 -1.36 14.17 -4.19
C THR A 14 -0.95 13.04 -5.13
N PHE A 15 0.35 13.00 -5.48
CA PHE A 15 0.86 12.09 -6.51
C PHE A 15 0.55 10.62 -6.23
N GLU A 16 0.63 10.20 -4.98
CA GLU A 16 0.40 8.80 -4.61
C GLU A 16 -1.05 8.35 -4.76
N VAL A 17 -1.99 9.28 -4.85
CA VAL A 17 -3.42 8.97 -5.00
C VAL A 17 -3.72 8.68 -6.47
N GLN A 18 -4.17 7.45 -6.77
CA GLN A 18 -4.63 7.11 -8.10
C GLN A 18 -6.06 7.56 -8.36
N GLY A 19 -6.88 7.63 -7.33
CA GLY A 19 -8.25 8.03 -7.46
C GLY A 19 -9.13 7.46 -6.36
N ILE A 20 -10.42 7.35 -6.65
CA ILE A 20 -11.40 6.80 -5.74
C ILE A 20 -12.17 5.65 -6.41
N LEU A 21 -12.61 4.72 -5.58
CA LEU A 21 -13.50 3.63 -5.98
C LEU A 21 -14.72 3.61 -5.07
N ASN A 22 -15.86 3.24 -5.66
CA ASN A 22 -17.05 2.92 -4.88
C ASN A 22 -17.17 1.39 -4.85
N VAL A 23 -17.06 0.81 -3.67
CA VAL A 23 -17.17 -0.63 -3.45
C VAL A 23 -18.30 -0.87 -2.48
N ARG A 24 -19.40 -1.43 -2.96
CA ARG A 24 -20.57 -1.77 -2.15
C ARG A 24 -21.12 -0.56 -1.39
N GLY A 25 -21.14 0.60 -2.04
CA GLY A 25 -21.64 1.83 -1.43
C GLY A 25 -20.64 2.57 -0.56
N GLU A 26 -19.44 2.04 -0.40
CA GLU A 26 -18.37 2.66 0.38
C GLU A 26 -17.31 3.23 -0.56
N VAL A 27 -16.90 4.47 -0.32
CA VAL A 27 -15.90 5.15 -1.12
C VAL A 27 -14.52 4.89 -0.53
N LEU A 28 -13.63 4.31 -1.37
CA LEU A 28 -12.24 4.08 -1.00
C LEU A 28 -11.34 5.09 -1.73
N THR A 29 -10.45 5.72 -0.99
CA THR A 29 -9.33 6.43 -1.60
C THR A 29 -8.27 5.41 -1.97
N VAL A 30 -7.86 5.39 -3.23
CA VAL A 30 -6.93 4.38 -3.76
C VAL A 30 -5.56 5.02 -3.97
N ILE A 31 -4.55 4.47 -3.30
CA ILE A 31 -3.16 4.91 -3.45
C ILE A 31 -2.35 3.81 -4.13
N SER A 32 -1.26 4.21 -4.76
CA SER A 32 -0.36 3.30 -5.47
C SER A 32 0.87 3.01 -4.62
N ALA A 33 1.10 1.73 -4.32
CA ALA A 33 2.32 1.32 -3.63
C ALA A 33 3.57 1.70 -4.43
N ARG A 34 3.52 1.58 -5.76
CA ARG A 34 4.65 1.96 -6.61
C ARG A 34 4.96 3.45 -6.51
N ARG A 35 3.95 4.30 -6.58
CA ARG A 35 4.14 5.75 -6.45
C ARG A 35 4.71 6.12 -5.08
N LEU A 36 4.21 5.50 -4.02
CA LEU A 36 4.72 5.74 -2.67
C LEU A 36 6.19 5.37 -2.51
N MET A 37 6.64 4.33 -3.22
CA MET A 37 8.02 3.85 -3.15
C MET A 37 8.90 4.42 -4.26
N ASN A 38 8.39 5.35 -5.07
CA ASN A 38 9.09 5.94 -6.21
C ASN A 38 9.54 4.89 -7.23
N LEU A 39 8.73 3.87 -7.42
CA LEU A 39 8.98 2.86 -8.44
C LEU A 39 8.31 3.27 -9.76
N PRO A 40 8.88 2.86 -10.91
CA PRO A 40 8.25 3.15 -12.20
C PRO A 40 6.86 2.52 -12.27
N GLU A 41 5.93 3.25 -12.88
CA GLU A 41 4.62 2.70 -13.18
C GLU A 41 4.67 1.87 -14.45
N TYR A 42 3.82 0.84 -14.50
CA TYR A 42 3.60 0.09 -15.71
C TYR A 42 2.12 -0.26 -15.81
N ASP A 43 1.71 -0.79 -16.95
CA ASP A 43 0.33 -1.15 -17.18
C ASP A 43 -0.12 -2.19 -16.13
N LEU A 44 -1.30 -1.95 -15.57
CA LEU A 44 -1.88 -2.85 -14.59
C LEU A 44 -2.38 -4.10 -15.30
N ILE A 45 -2.11 -5.25 -14.70
CA ILE A 45 -2.43 -6.56 -15.24
C ILE A 45 -3.41 -7.27 -14.32
N GLU A 46 -3.91 -8.43 -14.77
CA GLU A 46 -4.87 -9.20 -13.98
C GLU A 46 -4.36 -9.59 -12.59
N ALA A 47 -3.04 -9.73 -12.43
CA ALA A 47 -2.45 -10.05 -11.12
C ALA A 47 -2.53 -8.90 -10.12
N SER A 48 -2.70 -7.66 -10.60
CA SER A 48 -2.81 -6.49 -9.72
C SER A 48 -4.01 -6.62 -8.81
N LYS A 49 -3.82 -6.23 -7.55
CA LYS A 49 -4.86 -6.31 -6.52
C LYS A 49 -4.93 -5.00 -5.75
N ILE A 50 -6.05 -4.80 -5.09
CA ILE A 50 -6.24 -3.69 -4.15
C ILE A 50 -6.39 -4.28 -2.76
N ILE A 51 -5.52 -3.85 -1.86
CA ILE A 51 -5.62 -4.22 -0.44
C ILE A 51 -6.37 -3.10 0.26
N SER A 52 -7.53 -3.41 0.84
CA SER A 52 -8.28 -2.42 1.61
C SER A 52 -7.79 -2.41 3.05
N ILE A 53 -7.60 -1.21 3.58
CA ILE A 53 -7.13 -1.00 4.94
C ILE A 53 -8.11 -0.06 5.63
N GLU A 54 -8.65 -0.51 6.76
CA GLU A 54 -9.50 0.33 7.59
C GLU A 54 -8.63 1.17 8.51
N THR A 55 -8.88 2.48 8.52
CA THR A 55 -8.20 3.41 9.42
C THR A 55 -9.23 4.15 10.25
N CYS A 56 -8.77 4.83 11.29
CA CYS A 56 -9.67 5.67 12.10
C CYS A 56 -10.29 6.82 11.29
N ASN A 57 -9.71 7.17 10.15
CA ASN A 57 -10.17 8.25 9.27
C ASN A 57 -10.98 7.76 8.07
N GLY A 58 -11.15 6.45 7.90
CA GLY A 58 -11.87 5.86 6.80
C GLY A 58 -11.13 4.69 6.17
N VAL A 59 -11.63 4.22 5.03
CA VAL A 59 -11.06 3.07 4.33
C VAL A 59 -10.18 3.55 3.18
N CYS A 60 -9.01 2.96 3.07
CA CYS A 60 -8.05 3.25 2.01
C CYS A 60 -7.74 1.96 1.25
N GLY A 61 -7.59 2.05 -0.07
CA GLY A 61 -7.15 0.93 -0.89
C GLY A 61 -5.72 1.16 -1.37
N ILE A 62 -4.91 0.11 -1.39
CA ILE A 62 -3.55 0.17 -1.93
C ILE A 62 -3.47 -0.75 -3.13
N VAL A 63 -3.09 -0.20 -4.28
CA VAL A 63 -2.82 -0.99 -5.48
C VAL A 63 -1.44 -1.61 -5.36
N VAL A 64 -1.39 -2.93 -5.48
CA VAL A 64 -0.15 -3.73 -5.48
C VAL A 64 -0.08 -4.55 -6.75
N ASP A 65 1.12 -5.00 -7.10
CA ASP A 65 1.34 -5.77 -8.32
C ASP A 65 0.68 -7.15 -8.24
N SER A 66 0.77 -7.78 -7.07
CA SER A 66 0.16 -9.08 -6.82
C SER A 66 0.12 -9.35 -5.32
N VAL A 67 -0.70 -10.31 -4.93
CA VAL A 67 -0.72 -10.83 -3.55
C VAL A 67 -0.43 -12.32 -3.65
N GLU A 68 0.69 -12.75 -3.09
CA GLU A 68 1.13 -14.13 -3.18
C GLU A 68 0.79 -14.94 -1.94
N ALA A 69 0.94 -14.34 -0.76
CA ALA A 69 0.73 -15.04 0.49
C ALA A 69 0.56 -14.06 1.66
N ILE A 70 0.01 -14.58 2.74
CA ILE A 70 0.00 -13.90 4.03
C ILE A 70 1.10 -14.53 4.88
N VAL A 71 2.02 -13.70 5.36
CA VAL A 71 3.20 -14.14 6.10
C VAL A 71 3.14 -13.55 7.51
N ASN A 72 3.33 -14.40 8.51
CA ASN A 72 3.46 -13.96 9.91
C ASN A 72 4.92 -13.98 10.30
N PHE A 73 5.36 -12.96 11.01
CA PHE A 73 6.74 -12.86 11.50
C PHE A 73 6.77 -12.10 12.81
N GLU A 74 7.83 -12.32 13.59
CA GLU A 74 8.05 -11.56 14.83
C GLU A 74 8.67 -10.20 14.50
N PRO A 75 8.12 -9.09 14.98
CA PRO A 75 8.71 -7.77 14.72
C PRO A 75 10.18 -7.66 15.13
N SER A 76 10.59 -8.41 16.15
CA SER A 76 12.00 -8.43 16.59
C SER A 76 12.95 -9.05 15.57
N ASN A 77 12.43 -9.79 14.57
CA ASN A 77 13.23 -10.39 13.51
C ASN A 77 13.49 -9.46 12.33
N ILE A 78 12.91 -8.25 12.35
CA ILE A 78 13.16 -7.28 11.29
C ILE A 78 14.57 -6.71 11.47
N GLU A 79 15.39 -6.82 10.41
CA GLU A 79 16.67 -6.16 10.36
C GLU A 79 16.52 -4.75 9.83
N LEU A 80 16.94 -3.76 10.62
CA LEU A 80 16.78 -2.36 10.29
C LEU A 80 17.83 -1.94 9.25
N PRO A 81 17.47 -1.06 8.28
CA PRO A 81 18.44 -0.51 7.35
C PRO A 81 19.41 0.45 8.06
N PRO A 82 20.61 0.69 7.49
CA PRO A 82 21.60 1.57 8.13
C PRO A 82 21.10 2.99 8.41
N ASN A 83 20.20 3.50 7.59
CA ASN A 83 19.63 4.85 7.74
C ASN A 83 18.16 4.78 8.11
N TYR A 84 17.83 3.96 9.11
CA TYR A 84 16.44 3.78 9.53
C TYR A 84 15.84 5.09 10.01
N ASP A 85 14.67 5.40 9.47
CA ASP A 85 13.84 6.53 9.87
C ASP A 85 12.42 6.00 10.08
N VAL A 86 11.82 6.32 11.23
CA VAL A 86 10.48 5.86 11.57
C VAL A 86 9.42 6.32 10.58
N ASP A 87 9.68 7.41 9.86
CA ASP A 87 8.77 7.94 8.84
C ASP A 87 8.93 7.26 7.49
N ASN A 88 9.95 6.43 7.32
CA ASN A 88 10.14 5.68 6.09
C ASN A 88 9.12 4.56 5.95
N ILE A 89 8.66 4.36 4.72
CA ILE A 89 7.77 3.25 4.38
C ILE A 89 8.48 1.92 4.60
N ILE A 90 9.74 1.83 4.18
CA ILE A 90 10.55 0.61 4.33
C ILE A 90 11.01 0.51 5.78
N GLN A 91 10.57 -0.53 6.44
CA GLN A 91 10.89 -0.76 7.87
C GLN A 91 12.14 -1.60 8.06
N GLY A 92 12.48 -2.42 7.08
CA GLY A 92 13.62 -3.30 7.15
C GLY A 92 13.41 -4.55 6.32
N THR A 93 14.13 -5.59 6.66
CA THR A 93 14.07 -6.88 5.96
C THR A 93 13.90 -8.03 6.93
N ILE A 94 13.30 -9.12 6.45
CA ILE A 94 13.23 -10.39 7.18
C ILE A 94 13.67 -11.52 6.25
N ASN A 95 14.16 -12.59 6.84
CA ASN A 95 14.43 -13.83 6.13
C ASN A 95 13.26 -14.78 6.43
N HIS A 96 12.56 -15.21 5.41
CA HIS A 96 11.42 -16.12 5.54
C HIS A 96 11.60 -17.29 4.58
N GLY A 97 11.81 -18.48 5.15
CA GLY A 97 12.00 -19.71 4.35
C GLY A 97 13.17 -19.61 3.37
N GLY A 98 14.25 -18.95 3.76
CA GLY A 98 15.42 -18.75 2.89
C GLY A 98 15.28 -17.61 1.90
N GLN A 99 14.15 -16.92 1.89
CA GLN A 99 13.89 -15.78 1.00
C GLN A 99 13.96 -14.47 1.77
N LEU A 100 14.66 -13.49 1.21
CA LEU A 100 14.72 -12.16 1.79
C LEU A 100 13.49 -11.36 1.39
N LEU A 101 12.74 -10.87 2.35
CA LEU A 101 11.56 -10.05 2.14
C LEU A 101 11.80 -8.65 2.70
N ILE A 102 11.35 -7.64 1.96
CA ILE A 102 11.36 -6.25 2.42
C ILE A 102 10.03 -5.98 3.12
N VAL A 103 10.10 -5.44 4.33
CA VAL A 103 8.93 -5.09 5.12
C VAL A 103 8.62 -3.62 4.93
N ALA A 104 7.43 -3.33 4.43
CA ALA A 104 6.94 -1.97 4.22
C ALA A 104 5.66 -1.74 5.02
N ASN A 105 5.49 -0.54 5.55
CA ASN A 105 4.29 -0.15 6.29
C ASN A 105 3.65 1.05 5.61
N PHE A 106 2.47 0.84 5.03
CA PHE A 106 1.72 1.90 4.36
C PHE A 106 0.65 2.53 5.25
N LEU A 107 0.44 2.02 6.46
CA LEU A 107 -0.67 2.47 7.31
C LEU A 107 -0.64 3.97 7.61
N PRO A 108 0.48 4.59 7.96
CA PRO A 108 0.51 6.04 8.19
C PRO A 108 0.07 6.86 6.97
N HIS A 109 0.46 6.42 5.77
CA HIS A 109 0.06 7.09 4.53
C HIS A 109 -1.43 6.89 4.25
N CYS A 110 -1.96 5.71 4.55
CA CYS A 110 -3.40 5.44 4.41
C CYS A 110 -4.22 6.33 5.34
N GLU A 111 -3.80 6.49 6.57
CA GLU A 111 -4.47 7.35 7.55
C GLU A 111 -4.49 8.81 7.09
N GLN A 112 -3.35 9.30 6.60
CA GLN A 112 -3.23 10.67 6.11
C GLN A 112 -4.14 10.92 4.90
N VAL A 113 -4.11 10.01 3.93
CA VAL A 113 -4.90 10.14 2.70
C VAL A 113 -6.39 10.02 2.99
N ALA A 114 -6.81 9.06 3.81
CA ALA A 114 -8.20 8.89 4.16
C ALA A 114 -8.77 10.12 4.89
N GLY A 115 -7.96 10.79 5.70
CA GLY A 115 -8.37 11.99 6.41
C GLY A 115 -8.51 13.23 5.53
N GLN A 116 -7.94 13.23 4.32
CA GLN A 116 -7.98 14.37 3.39
C GLN A 116 -9.18 14.33 2.43
N MET A 117 -9.81 13.20 2.34
CA MET A 117 -10.92 12.96 1.42
C MET A 117 -12.21 12.78 2.21
#